data_9ab45aae0ab9879633add1d6eed38349
#
_entry.id   9ab45aae0ab9879633add1d6eed38349
#
_cell.length_a   1.000
_cell.length_b   1.000
_cell.length_c   1.000
_cell.angle_alpha   90.00
_cell.angle_beta   90.00
_cell.angle_gamma   90.00
#
_symmetry.space_group_name_H-M   'P 1'
#
loop_
_entity.id
_entity.type
_entity.pdbx_description
1 polymer ?
#
loop_
_entity_poly.entity_id
_entity_poly.type
_entity_poly.pdbx_seq_one_letter_code
_entity_poly.pdbx_strand_id
1 'polypeptide(L)'
;MDPLIYKVSLGRVVHYLESQGYEVKLNSNSFGFFEEDALITAPTKAHGTDSMIIGLLHEAGHTVQPRSQFNDMHKSLKRDKAIIIEQEYSAWVYGWTIAEELHIDTPVLEQAYKQSWLKYWTQYIEYIGKDWSKKDIHHLAESYIET
;
A
#
# COMPACT_ATOMS: atom_id res chain seq x y z
N MET A 1 3.49 0.21 19.96
CA MET A 1 4.83 -0.28 19.56
C MET A 1 5.88 0.35 20.47
N ASP A 2 6.88 -0.42 20.87
CA ASP A 2 8.01 0.06 21.67
C ASP A 2 8.73 1.19 20.90
N PRO A 3 9.09 2.31 21.56
CA PRO A 3 9.73 3.44 20.86
C PRO A 3 11.05 3.09 20.17
N LEU A 4 11.84 2.18 20.74
CA LEU A 4 13.09 1.75 20.11
C LEU A 4 12.82 0.89 18.88
N ILE A 5 11.87 -0.04 18.95
CA ILE A 5 11.46 -0.88 17.83
C ILE A 5 10.90 0.01 16.71
N TYR A 6 10.08 1.00 17.05
CA TYR A 6 9.56 1.98 16.11
C TYR A 6 10.68 2.69 15.37
N LYS A 7 11.65 3.22 16.11
CA LYS A 7 12.76 4.00 15.53
C LYS A 7 13.61 3.14 14.59
N VAL A 8 13.91 1.92 14.99
CA VAL A 8 14.70 0.99 14.16
C VAL A 8 13.91 0.61 12.90
N SER A 9 12.64 0.27 13.05
CA SER A 9 11.77 -0.11 11.92
C SER A 9 11.61 1.03 10.93
N LEU A 10 11.35 2.24 11.42
CA LEU A 10 11.24 3.43 10.57
C LEU A 10 12.54 3.68 9.81
N GLY A 11 13.68 3.60 10.51
CA GLY A 11 14.99 3.78 9.88
C GLY A 11 15.24 2.78 8.76
N ARG A 12 14.86 1.52 8.95
CA ARG A 12 15.02 0.49 7.93
C ARG A 12 14.17 0.73 6.70
N VAL A 13 12.91 1.14 6.89
CA VAL A 13 12.01 1.43 5.76
C VAL A 13 12.51 2.64 4.98
N VAL A 14 12.87 3.73 5.69
CA VAL A 14 13.38 4.94 5.04
C VAL A 14 14.67 4.64 4.28
N HIS A 15 15.60 3.92 4.90
CA HIS A 15 16.87 3.54 4.25
C HIS A 15 16.61 2.71 3.00
N TYR A 16 15.70 1.73 3.07
CA TYR A 16 15.31 0.92 1.92
C TYR A 16 14.83 1.79 0.77
N LEU A 17 13.90 2.71 1.04
CA LEU A 17 13.34 3.58 0.01
C LEU A 17 14.40 4.51 -0.59
N GLU A 18 15.25 5.10 0.25
CA GLU A 18 16.34 5.95 -0.22
C GLU A 18 17.34 5.17 -1.07
N SER A 19 17.64 3.92 -0.70
CA SER A 19 18.53 3.05 -1.48
C SER A 19 17.95 2.67 -2.84
N GLN A 20 16.62 2.72 -2.98
CA GLN A 20 15.93 2.52 -4.26
C GLN A 20 15.81 3.81 -5.09
N GLY A 21 16.35 4.91 -4.61
CA GLY A 21 16.37 6.17 -5.32
C GLY A 21 15.26 7.13 -4.99
N TYR A 22 14.49 6.88 -3.93
CA TYR A 22 13.37 7.74 -3.54
C TYR A 22 13.77 8.71 -2.45
N GLU A 23 13.31 9.96 -2.56
CA GLU A 23 13.34 10.91 -1.45
C GLU A 23 12.14 10.60 -0.54
N VAL A 24 12.36 10.62 0.78
CA VAL A 24 11.30 10.36 1.75
C VAL A 24 11.08 11.59 2.61
N LYS A 25 9.87 12.15 2.56
CA LYS A 25 9.46 13.30 3.37
C LYS A 25 8.46 12.88 4.42
N LEU A 26 8.83 12.97 5.70
CA LEU A 26 8.01 12.54 6.82
C LEU A 26 7.20 13.66 7.46
N ASN A 27 7.22 14.85 6.89
CA ASN A 27 6.54 16.03 7.43
C ASN A 27 5.53 16.63 6.46
N SER A 28 4.89 15.80 5.68
CA SER A 28 3.86 16.20 4.72
C SER A 28 2.46 16.15 5.35
N ASN A 29 1.42 16.32 4.54
CA ASN A 29 0.03 16.28 4.99
C ASN A 29 -0.61 14.90 4.85
N SER A 30 -0.04 14.03 4.01
CA SER A 30 -0.61 12.72 3.73
C SER A 30 0.47 11.74 3.27
N PHE A 31 0.11 10.45 3.29
CA PHE A 31 0.90 9.44 2.59
C PHE A 31 0.74 9.59 1.09
N GLY A 32 1.84 9.42 0.36
CA GLY A 32 1.80 9.50 -1.09
C GLY A 32 3.02 8.89 -1.76
N PHE A 33 2.82 8.43 -2.98
CA PHE A 33 3.86 7.95 -3.86
C PHE A 33 3.77 8.74 -5.18
N PHE A 34 4.81 9.51 -5.46
CA PHE A 34 4.89 10.37 -6.65
C PHE A 34 6.03 9.85 -7.51
N GLU A 35 5.70 8.95 -8.43
CA GLU A 35 6.67 8.21 -9.22
C GLU A 35 7.57 9.13 -10.06
N GLU A 36 6.99 10.12 -10.73
CA GLU A 36 7.72 11.05 -11.59
C GLU A 36 8.77 11.86 -10.82
N ASP A 37 8.49 12.19 -9.57
CA ASP A 37 9.38 12.96 -8.71
C ASP A 37 10.28 12.07 -7.86
N ALA A 38 10.16 10.76 -7.96
CA ALA A 38 10.85 9.79 -7.10
C ALA A 38 10.71 10.18 -5.63
N LEU A 39 9.48 10.49 -5.20
CA LEU A 39 9.16 11.03 -3.89
C LEU A 39 8.12 10.18 -3.18
N ILE A 40 8.38 9.91 -1.90
CA ILE A 40 7.42 9.29 -1.01
C ILE A 40 7.19 10.22 0.17
N THR A 41 5.93 10.43 0.53
CA THR A 41 5.56 11.32 1.63
C THR A 41 4.82 10.57 2.73
N ALA A 42 4.91 11.10 3.95
CA ALA A 42 4.14 10.63 5.09
C ALA A 42 3.73 11.82 5.95
N PRO A 43 2.57 11.76 6.61
CA PRO A 43 2.08 12.90 7.36
C PRO A 43 2.76 13.03 8.72
N THR A 44 3.03 14.27 9.13
CA THR A 44 3.59 14.58 10.44
C THR A 44 2.78 13.97 11.58
N LYS A 45 1.45 13.93 11.45
CA LYS A 45 0.55 13.38 12.48
C LYS A 45 0.77 11.90 12.77
N ALA A 46 1.41 11.16 11.87
CA ALA A 46 1.66 9.73 12.06
C ALA A 46 2.94 9.44 12.85
N HIS A 47 3.76 10.45 13.13
CA HIS A 47 5.01 10.28 13.88
C HIS A 47 4.79 9.59 15.22
N GLY A 48 5.64 8.62 15.52
CA GLY A 48 5.60 7.88 16.78
C GLY A 48 4.57 6.76 16.84
N THR A 49 3.79 6.56 15.78
CA THR A 49 2.77 5.50 15.72
C THR A 49 3.12 4.46 14.68
N ASP A 50 2.56 3.26 14.82
CA ASP A 50 2.71 2.18 13.84
C ASP A 50 2.14 2.56 12.47
N SER A 51 1.17 3.49 12.43
CA SER A 51 0.61 4.01 11.18
C SER A 51 1.67 4.61 10.26
N MET A 52 2.71 5.22 10.80
CA MET A 52 3.83 5.74 10.01
C MET A 52 4.50 4.62 9.22
N ILE A 53 4.84 3.54 9.89
CA ILE A 53 5.52 2.39 9.28
C ILE A 53 4.59 1.68 8.30
N ILE A 54 3.35 1.45 8.69
CA ILE A 54 2.34 0.79 7.84
C ILE A 54 2.11 1.57 6.55
N GLY A 55 1.91 2.89 6.66
CA GLY A 55 1.70 3.73 5.49
C GLY A 55 2.90 3.79 4.56
N LEU A 56 4.11 3.87 5.12
CA LEU A 56 5.34 3.83 4.32
C LEU A 56 5.54 2.48 3.63
N LEU A 57 5.21 1.38 4.30
CA LEU A 57 5.27 0.05 3.68
C LEU A 57 4.28 -0.07 2.52
N HIS A 58 3.07 0.48 2.68
CA HIS A 58 2.09 0.50 1.60
C HIS A 58 2.62 1.30 0.39
N GLU A 59 3.18 2.49 0.63
CA GLU A 59 3.78 3.29 -0.44
C GLU A 59 5.00 2.59 -1.05
N ALA A 60 5.81 1.91 -0.23
CA ALA A 60 6.92 1.10 -0.72
C ALA A 60 6.43 -0.04 -1.62
N GLY A 61 5.29 -0.64 -1.29
CA GLY A 61 4.67 -1.66 -2.12
C GLY A 61 4.35 -1.15 -3.53
N HIS A 62 3.89 0.10 -3.65
CA HIS A 62 3.66 0.72 -4.95
C HIS A 62 4.93 0.82 -5.80
N THR A 63 6.11 0.92 -5.19
CA THR A 63 7.37 1.06 -5.93
C THR A 63 7.81 -0.22 -6.61
N VAL A 64 7.35 -1.38 -6.15
CA VAL A 64 7.81 -2.69 -6.64
C VAL A 64 6.69 -3.55 -7.23
N GLN A 65 5.46 -3.08 -7.17
CA GLN A 65 4.33 -3.85 -7.69
C GLN A 65 4.39 -3.99 -9.22
N PRO A 66 3.90 -5.11 -9.78
CA PRO A 66 3.87 -5.30 -11.22
C PRO A 66 2.82 -4.41 -11.88
N ARG A 67 2.94 -4.26 -13.20
CA ARG A 67 1.93 -3.57 -14.00
C ARG A 67 0.58 -4.26 -13.84
N SER A 68 -0.50 -3.48 -13.80
CA SER A 68 -1.85 -4.01 -13.71
C SER A 68 -2.19 -4.89 -14.92
N GLN A 69 -2.86 -6.03 -14.65
CA GLN A 69 -3.37 -6.92 -15.70
C GLN A 69 -4.48 -6.28 -16.53
N PHE A 70 -5.08 -5.19 -16.05
CA PHE A 70 -6.18 -4.50 -16.73
C PHE A 70 -5.72 -3.36 -17.66
N ASN A 71 -4.41 -3.09 -17.74
CA ASN A 71 -3.88 -1.97 -18.51
C ASN A 71 -4.17 -2.06 -20.02
N ASP A 72 -4.32 -3.26 -20.57
CA ASP A 72 -4.56 -3.48 -22.00
C ASP A 72 -6.04 -3.55 -22.37
N MET A 73 -6.94 -3.38 -21.41
CA MET A 73 -8.38 -3.31 -21.67
C MET A 73 -8.75 -1.97 -22.34
N HIS A 74 -9.91 -1.93 -23.00
CA HIS A 74 -10.45 -0.68 -23.51
C HIS A 74 -10.62 0.35 -22.39
N LYS A 75 -10.31 1.60 -22.68
CA LYS A 75 -10.47 2.69 -21.73
C LYS A 75 -11.93 2.81 -21.32
N SER A 76 -12.21 2.58 -20.05
CA SER A 76 -13.55 2.62 -19.47
C SER A 76 -13.47 2.90 -17.99
N LEU A 77 -14.57 3.35 -17.39
CA LEU A 77 -14.67 3.56 -15.95
C LEU A 77 -14.42 2.27 -15.19
N LYS A 78 -14.95 1.13 -15.66
CA LYS A 78 -14.74 -0.18 -15.02
C LYS A 78 -13.27 -0.57 -15.04
N ARG A 79 -12.58 -0.37 -16.16
CA ARG A 79 -11.15 -0.65 -16.25
C ARG A 79 -10.37 0.21 -15.27
N ASP A 80 -10.66 1.51 -15.23
CA ASP A 80 -9.93 2.45 -14.38
C ASP A 80 -10.11 2.08 -12.90
N LYS A 81 -11.32 1.71 -12.49
CA LYS A 81 -11.58 1.24 -11.13
C LYS A 81 -10.88 -0.08 -10.84
N ALA A 82 -10.89 -1.02 -11.78
CA ALA A 82 -10.21 -2.30 -11.63
C ALA A 82 -8.70 -2.11 -11.45
N ILE A 83 -8.10 -1.20 -12.22
CA ILE A 83 -6.68 -0.86 -12.09
C ILE A 83 -6.38 -0.30 -10.70
N ILE A 84 -7.19 0.64 -10.22
CA ILE A 84 -7.00 1.26 -8.89
C ILE A 84 -7.06 0.18 -7.80
N ILE A 85 -8.07 -0.67 -7.84
CA ILE A 85 -8.27 -1.72 -6.84
C ILE A 85 -7.11 -2.73 -6.88
N GLU A 86 -6.71 -3.17 -8.06
CA GLU A 86 -5.59 -4.11 -8.20
C GLU A 86 -4.29 -3.51 -7.70
N GLN A 87 -4.02 -2.25 -8.05
CA GLN A 87 -2.82 -1.55 -7.63
C GLN A 87 -2.78 -1.38 -6.11
N GLU A 88 -3.89 -0.99 -5.50
CA GLU A 88 -3.96 -0.83 -4.04
C GLU A 88 -3.82 -2.17 -3.33
N TYR A 89 -4.50 -3.21 -3.81
CA TYR A 89 -4.37 -4.55 -3.23
C TYR A 89 -2.93 -5.05 -3.31
N SER A 90 -2.31 -4.97 -4.48
CA SER A 90 -0.96 -5.47 -4.67
C SER A 90 0.08 -4.67 -3.89
N ALA A 91 -0.13 -3.37 -3.72
CA ALA A 91 0.75 -2.55 -2.89
C ALA A 91 0.76 -3.03 -1.42
N TRP A 92 -0.39 -3.42 -0.88
CA TRP A 92 -0.45 -4.00 0.47
C TRP A 92 0.30 -5.32 0.55
N VAL A 93 0.14 -6.20 -0.45
CA VAL A 93 0.85 -7.48 -0.51
C VAL A 93 2.36 -7.27 -0.59
N TYR A 94 2.82 -6.47 -1.52
CA TYR A 94 4.25 -6.22 -1.71
C TYR A 94 4.86 -5.44 -0.56
N GLY A 95 4.09 -4.53 0.05
CA GLY A 95 4.54 -3.81 1.24
C GLY A 95 4.88 -4.74 2.40
N TRP A 96 4.07 -5.76 2.62
CA TRP A 96 4.37 -6.74 3.66
C TRP A 96 5.59 -7.59 3.33
N THR A 97 5.77 -7.97 2.07
CA THR A 97 6.97 -8.67 1.63
C THR A 97 8.22 -7.86 1.94
N ILE A 98 8.18 -6.54 1.74
CA ILE A 98 9.28 -5.65 2.10
C ILE A 98 9.52 -5.68 3.61
N ALA A 99 8.46 -5.66 4.42
CA ALA A 99 8.59 -5.75 5.88
C ALA A 99 9.32 -7.03 6.30
N GLU A 100 9.01 -8.15 5.66
CA GLU A 100 9.68 -9.43 5.91
C GLU A 100 11.16 -9.37 5.50
N GLU A 101 11.46 -8.81 4.34
CA GLU A 101 12.84 -8.63 3.87
C GLU A 101 13.66 -7.74 4.80
N LEU A 102 13.04 -6.72 5.39
CA LEU A 102 13.71 -5.80 6.30
C LEU A 102 13.76 -6.31 7.75
N HIS A 103 13.19 -7.49 8.02
CA HIS A 103 13.14 -8.10 9.36
C HIS A 103 12.45 -7.20 10.39
N ILE A 104 11.38 -6.54 9.98
CA ILE A 104 10.53 -5.73 10.87
C ILE A 104 9.14 -6.35 11.04
N ASP A 105 8.96 -7.56 10.56
CA ASP A 105 7.70 -8.32 10.54
C ASP A 105 7.37 -8.94 11.90
N THR A 106 7.32 -8.11 12.94
CA THR A 106 6.90 -8.56 14.28
C THR A 106 5.41 -8.91 14.29
N PRO A 107 4.95 -9.78 15.20
CA PRO A 107 3.52 -10.11 15.32
C PRO A 107 2.65 -8.88 15.56
N VAL A 108 3.14 -7.90 16.32
CA VAL A 108 2.40 -6.66 16.59
C VAL A 108 2.22 -5.84 15.32
N LEU A 109 3.29 -5.66 14.54
CA LEU A 109 3.21 -4.92 13.29
C LEU A 109 2.35 -5.66 12.25
N GLU A 110 2.49 -6.98 12.17
CA GLU A 110 1.70 -7.80 11.25
C GLU A 110 0.20 -7.65 11.51
N GLN A 111 -0.21 -7.72 12.78
CA GLN A 111 -1.61 -7.56 13.14
C GLN A 111 -2.13 -6.17 12.78
N ALA A 112 -1.37 -5.12 13.11
CA ALA A 112 -1.74 -3.75 12.81
C ALA A 112 -1.80 -3.51 11.29
N TYR A 113 -0.86 -4.08 10.55
CA TYR A 113 -0.82 -3.97 9.09
C TYR A 113 -2.05 -4.62 8.45
N LYS A 114 -2.40 -5.84 8.88
CA LYS A 114 -3.57 -6.55 8.36
C LYS A 114 -4.88 -5.82 8.67
N GLN A 115 -4.99 -5.22 9.87
CA GLN A 115 -6.16 -4.44 10.24
C GLN A 115 -6.31 -3.20 9.37
N SER A 116 -5.21 -2.49 9.10
CA SER A 116 -5.19 -1.33 8.22
C SER A 116 -5.56 -1.72 6.78
N TRP A 117 -4.98 -2.81 6.29
CA TRP A 117 -5.27 -3.35 4.96
C TRP A 117 -6.76 -3.67 4.82
N LEU A 118 -7.33 -4.41 5.78
CA LEU A 118 -8.76 -4.76 5.75
C LEU A 118 -9.64 -3.52 5.74
N LYS A 119 -9.31 -2.51 6.55
CA LYS A 119 -10.07 -1.25 6.60
C LYS A 119 -10.08 -0.56 5.24
N TYR A 120 -8.93 -0.36 4.63
CA TYR A 120 -8.84 0.32 3.33
C TYR A 120 -9.41 -0.53 2.20
N TRP A 121 -9.21 -1.83 2.25
CA TRP A 121 -9.78 -2.75 1.26
C TRP A 121 -11.32 -2.69 1.26
N THR A 122 -11.93 -2.67 2.44
CA THR A 122 -13.38 -2.51 2.59
C THR A 122 -13.86 -1.19 1.97
N GLN A 123 -13.14 -0.09 2.19
CA GLN A 123 -13.47 1.19 1.59
C GLN A 123 -13.42 1.16 0.06
N TYR A 124 -12.43 0.49 -0.53
CA TYR A 124 -12.33 0.34 -1.98
C TYR A 124 -13.48 -0.48 -2.55
N ILE A 125 -13.84 -1.58 -1.88
CA ILE A 125 -14.96 -2.42 -2.30
C ILE A 125 -16.27 -1.61 -2.26
N GLU A 126 -16.50 -0.83 -1.22
CA GLU A 126 -17.67 0.05 -1.11
C GLU A 126 -17.69 1.11 -2.23
N TYR A 127 -16.54 1.67 -2.54
CA TYR A 127 -16.41 2.64 -3.62
C TYR A 127 -16.76 2.03 -4.98
N ILE A 128 -16.27 0.82 -5.27
CA ILE A 128 -16.61 0.09 -6.49
C ILE A 128 -18.10 -0.24 -6.54
N GLY A 129 -18.64 -0.68 -5.40
CA GLY A 129 -20.01 -1.16 -5.30
C GLY A 129 -21.08 -0.15 -5.66
N LYS A 130 -20.73 1.14 -5.74
CA LYS A 130 -21.66 2.19 -6.18
C LYS A 130 -21.96 2.14 -7.67
N ASP A 131 -20.99 1.71 -8.48
CA ASP A 131 -21.09 1.78 -9.93
C ASP A 131 -20.98 0.42 -10.64
N TRP A 132 -20.64 -0.63 -9.89
CA TRP A 132 -20.45 -1.95 -10.42
C TRP A 132 -21.60 -2.87 -10.02
N SER A 133 -21.99 -3.79 -10.92
CA SER A 133 -22.91 -4.86 -10.58
C SER A 133 -22.24 -5.85 -9.63
N LYS A 134 -23.06 -6.63 -8.90
CA LYS A 134 -22.54 -7.70 -8.04
C LYS A 134 -21.70 -8.71 -8.82
N LYS A 135 -22.07 -8.97 -10.09
CA LYS A 135 -21.32 -9.87 -10.99
C LYS A 135 -19.92 -9.34 -11.27
N ASP A 136 -19.78 -8.04 -11.55
CA ASP A 136 -18.48 -7.43 -11.82
C ASP A 136 -17.57 -7.47 -10.59
N ILE A 137 -18.13 -7.20 -9.41
CA ILE A 137 -17.39 -7.26 -8.13
C ILE A 137 -16.93 -8.68 -7.87
N HIS A 138 -17.81 -9.67 -8.09
CA HIS A 138 -17.50 -11.08 -7.87
C HIS A 138 -16.40 -11.56 -8.83
N HIS A 139 -16.48 -11.16 -10.09
CA HIS A 139 -15.47 -11.49 -11.10
C HIS A 139 -14.09 -10.91 -10.75
N LEU A 140 -14.06 -9.66 -10.30
CA LEU A 140 -12.82 -9.04 -9.84
C LEU A 140 -12.24 -9.77 -8.63
N ALA A 141 -13.09 -10.09 -7.65
CA ALA A 141 -12.66 -10.82 -6.46
C ALA A 141 -12.07 -12.19 -6.81
N GLU A 142 -12.71 -12.91 -7.73
CA GLU A 142 -12.21 -14.22 -8.21
C GLU A 142 -10.82 -14.09 -8.83
N SER A 143 -10.56 -13.02 -9.59
CA SER A 143 -9.28 -12.84 -10.26
C SER A 143 -8.11 -12.71 -9.28
N TYR A 144 -8.34 -12.23 -8.06
CA TYR A 144 -7.32 -12.17 -7.01
C TYR A 144 -7.10 -13.52 -6.33
N ILE A 145 -8.13 -14.36 -6.27
CA ILE A 145 -8.04 -15.67 -5.63
C ILE A 145 -7.25 -16.67 -6.50
N GLU A 146 -7.36 -16.54 -7.81
CA GLU A 146 -6.70 -17.44 -8.78
C GLU A 146 -5.20 -17.15 -8.95
N THR A 147 -4.73 -16.04 -8.42
CA THR A 147 -3.31 -15.69 -8.45
C THR A 147 -2.63 -15.96 -7.12
#